data_3e6d6543761585447c6cda13d78a78e4
#
_entry.id   3e6d6543761585447c6cda13d78a78e4
#
_cell.length_a   1.000
_cell.length_b   1.000
_cell.length_c   1.000
_cell.angle_alpha   90.00
_cell.angle_beta   90.00
_cell.angle_gamma   90.00
#
_symmetry.space_group_name_H-M   'P 1'
#
loop_
_entity.id
_entity.type
_entity.pdbx_description
1 polymer ?
#
loop_
_entity_poly.entity_id
_entity_poly.type
_entity_poly.pdbx_seq_one_letter_code
_entity_poly.pdbx_strand_id
1 'polypeptide(L)'
;MIDSYKSRIFKFSGAGNDFVVLDGRQGGMEPFREPGRIGALCREYHTDGLMILTRPVLGRSDRPVPPDFVMEFYNPDGSGGMMCGNGGRCIVAFADYLGILPADGRTYRFLAPDGDHIAEILSKEHSAHWTVRLKMIDVHGITPMKGGYFLNTGTRHFVKFTTGVDGLDMEADAKPLRWDPAFQPEGTNVNFVEVRSDGLHVRTFEKGVEGETLACGTGLTASALAACKAGIPCSSGAEQPMGSGESGPRNAEDKTVSQAVYRLQCRRGDWLQVCFRPGPDDRFSEVYLTGPAELVAVNPL
;
A
#
# COMPACT_ATOMS: atom_id res chain seq x y z
N MET A 1 22.08 4.42 21.98
CA MET A 1 20.66 4.71 21.65
C MET A 1 19.89 3.53 21.05
N ILE A 2 20.52 2.42 20.65
CA ILE A 2 19.85 1.28 20.02
C ILE A 2 19.07 0.42 21.03
N ASP A 3 19.47 0.38 22.31
CA ASP A 3 18.82 -0.45 23.34
C ASP A 3 17.44 0.05 23.82
N SER A 4 17.07 1.29 23.51
CA SER A 4 15.83 1.88 24.05
C SER A 4 14.55 1.45 23.32
N TYR A 5 14.64 0.83 22.14
CA TYR A 5 13.48 0.45 21.35
C TYR A 5 13.04 -1.02 21.54
N LYS A 6 13.91 -1.89 22.03
CA LYS A 6 13.66 -3.33 22.20
C LYS A 6 12.50 -3.65 23.18
N SER A 7 12.21 -2.74 24.08
CA SER A 7 11.15 -2.91 25.10
C SER A 7 9.96 -1.99 24.83
N ARG A 8 9.66 -1.74 23.58
CA ARG A 8 8.57 -0.83 23.19
C ARG A 8 7.70 -1.40 22.09
N ILE A 9 6.42 -1.10 22.23
CA ILE A 9 5.40 -1.33 21.19
C ILE A 9 5.13 0.00 20.52
N PHE A 10 5.22 0.00 19.19
CA PHE A 10 4.87 1.14 18.37
C PHE A 10 3.52 0.90 17.72
N LYS A 11 2.66 1.91 17.69
CA LYS A 11 1.44 1.90 16.91
C LYS A 11 1.61 2.83 15.72
N PHE A 12 1.51 2.29 14.52
CA PHE A 12 1.52 3.05 13.26
C PHE A 12 0.17 2.99 12.58
N SER A 13 -0.20 4.08 11.91
CA SER A 13 -1.39 4.20 11.07
C SER A 13 -1.00 4.52 9.63
N GLY A 14 -1.63 3.85 8.66
CA GLY A 14 -1.36 4.00 7.24
C GLY A 14 -2.63 4.17 6.41
N ALA A 15 -3.31 5.33 6.52
CA ALA A 15 -4.53 5.65 5.74
C ALA A 15 -5.62 4.57 5.87
N GLY A 16 -6.04 4.26 7.10
CA GLY A 16 -7.18 3.38 7.34
C GLY A 16 -6.87 2.05 8.02
N ASN A 17 -5.60 1.65 8.07
CA ASN A 17 -5.19 0.49 8.88
C ASN A 17 -4.17 0.91 9.93
N ASP A 18 -4.35 0.36 11.12
CA ASP A 18 -3.45 0.53 12.25
C ASP A 18 -2.68 -0.77 12.51
N PHE A 19 -1.41 -0.62 12.90
CA PHE A 19 -0.53 -1.77 13.11
C PHE A 19 0.24 -1.64 14.43
N VAL A 20 0.37 -2.76 15.14
CA VAL A 20 1.45 -2.94 16.12
C VAL A 20 2.74 -3.18 15.35
N VAL A 21 3.79 -2.43 15.69
CA VAL A 21 5.11 -2.57 15.05
C VAL A 21 6.18 -2.78 16.11
N LEU A 22 7.06 -3.76 15.92
CA LEU A 22 8.11 -4.13 16.85
C LEU A 22 9.50 -4.06 16.20
N ASP A 23 10.50 -3.60 16.97
CA ASP A 23 11.91 -3.62 16.56
C ASP A 23 12.54 -4.98 16.89
N GLY A 24 12.62 -5.85 15.91
CA GLY A 24 13.21 -7.18 16.00
C GLY A 24 14.69 -7.28 15.62
N ARG A 25 15.38 -6.14 15.38
CA ARG A 25 16.78 -6.13 14.93
C ARG A 25 17.77 -6.78 15.91
N GLN A 26 17.40 -6.89 17.16
CA GLN A 26 18.23 -7.49 18.23
C GLN A 26 17.83 -8.96 18.51
N GLY A 27 16.85 -9.53 17.80
CA GLY A 27 16.29 -10.85 18.10
C GLY A 27 15.35 -10.84 19.31
N GLY A 28 14.97 -12.04 19.78
CA GLY A 28 14.08 -12.21 20.93
C GLY A 28 12.60 -11.97 20.60
N MET A 29 12.23 -12.09 19.31
CA MET A 29 10.86 -11.88 18.84
C MET A 29 10.03 -13.16 18.77
N GLU A 30 10.58 -14.30 19.16
CA GLU A 30 9.90 -15.60 19.10
C GLU A 30 8.54 -15.59 19.82
N PRO A 31 8.40 -15.00 21.05
CA PRO A 31 7.11 -14.95 21.74
C PRO A 31 6.05 -14.10 21.00
N PHE A 32 6.48 -13.18 20.15
CA PHE A 32 5.59 -12.29 19.39
C PHE A 32 5.15 -12.86 18.05
N ARG A 33 5.63 -14.05 17.68
CA ARG A 33 5.21 -14.81 16.50
C ARG A 33 4.13 -15.84 16.84
N GLU A 34 3.84 -16.02 18.13
CA GLU A 34 2.78 -16.92 18.57
C GLU A 34 1.40 -16.34 18.26
N PRO A 35 0.50 -17.07 17.55
CA PRO A 35 -0.81 -16.54 17.15
C PRO A 35 -1.63 -15.96 18.29
N GLY A 36 -1.61 -16.61 19.46
CA GLY A 36 -2.30 -16.11 20.64
C GLY A 36 -1.79 -14.76 21.13
N ARG A 37 -0.47 -14.54 21.09
CA ARG A 37 0.15 -13.27 21.48
C ARG A 37 -0.12 -12.18 20.46
N ILE A 38 -0.04 -12.50 19.16
CA ILE A 38 -0.39 -11.57 18.06
C ILE A 38 -1.83 -11.08 18.24
N GLY A 39 -2.79 -12.01 18.39
CA GLY A 39 -4.19 -11.66 18.57
C GLY A 39 -4.46 -10.86 19.84
N ALA A 40 -3.74 -11.15 20.94
CA ALA A 40 -3.85 -10.36 22.16
C ALA A 40 -3.39 -8.92 21.97
N LEU A 41 -2.22 -8.70 21.33
CA LEU A 41 -1.70 -7.38 21.05
C LEU A 41 -2.60 -6.60 20.06
N CYS A 42 -3.08 -7.24 18.99
CA CYS A 42 -3.98 -6.57 18.05
C CYS A 42 -5.29 -6.11 18.73
N ARG A 43 -5.84 -6.91 19.64
CA ARG A 43 -7.03 -6.50 20.42
C ARG A 43 -6.73 -5.39 21.41
N GLU A 44 -5.62 -5.49 22.15
CA GLU A 44 -5.22 -4.51 23.17
C GLU A 44 -4.99 -3.12 22.56
N TYR A 45 -4.32 -3.07 21.40
CA TYR A 45 -3.98 -1.82 20.73
C TYR A 45 -4.98 -1.42 19.63
N HIS A 46 -6.06 -2.19 19.43
CA HIS A 46 -7.07 -1.97 18.39
C HIS A 46 -6.41 -1.79 17.01
N THR A 47 -5.72 -2.84 16.54
CA THR A 47 -4.96 -2.83 15.29
C THR A 47 -5.36 -3.96 14.35
N ASP A 48 -5.13 -3.74 13.05
CA ASP A 48 -5.48 -4.65 11.96
C ASP A 48 -4.39 -5.70 11.69
N GLY A 49 -3.25 -5.60 12.38
CA GLY A 49 -2.15 -6.55 12.24
C GLY A 49 -0.95 -6.18 13.09
N LEU A 50 0.03 -7.08 13.06
CA LEU A 50 1.32 -6.92 13.72
C LEU A 50 2.44 -7.04 12.70
N MET A 51 3.43 -6.15 12.80
CA MET A 51 4.63 -6.17 11.99
C MET A 51 5.88 -6.25 12.87
N ILE A 52 6.88 -7.01 12.41
CA ILE A 52 8.20 -7.05 13.05
C ILE A 52 9.23 -6.65 12.01
N LEU A 53 10.00 -5.60 12.31
CA LEU A 53 11.14 -5.21 11.49
C LEU A 53 12.38 -5.95 11.97
N THR A 54 13.02 -6.71 11.10
CA THR A 54 14.24 -7.48 11.41
C THR A 54 15.38 -7.14 10.47
N ARG A 55 16.59 -7.57 10.83
CA ARG A 55 17.77 -7.43 9.96
C ARG A 55 17.77 -8.48 8.85
N PRO A 56 18.28 -8.15 7.65
CA PRO A 56 18.55 -9.15 6.64
C PRO A 56 19.56 -10.20 7.16
N VAL A 57 19.34 -11.47 6.80
CA VAL A 57 20.31 -12.53 7.08
C VAL A 57 21.43 -12.42 6.06
N LEU A 58 22.63 -12.05 6.53
CA LEU A 58 23.83 -11.94 5.67
C LEU A 58 24.21 -13.31 5.10
N GLY A 59 24.61 -13.33 3.83
CA GLY A 59 25.14 -14.54 3.16
C GLY A 59 24.07 -15.48 2.57
N ARG A 60 22.81 -15.13 2.57
CA ARG A 60 21.71 -15.97 2.05
C ARG A 60 21.02 -15.43 0.80
N SER A 61 21.53 -14.39 0.15
CA SER A 61 20.82 -13.82 -0.97
C SER A 61 21.61 -13.91 -2.27
N ASP A 62 21.03 -14.59 -3.26
CA ASP A 62 21.41 -14.50 -4.69
C ASP A 62 21.01 -13.14 -5.30
N ARG A 63 20.66 -12.17 -4.45
CA ARG A 63 20.19 -10.84 -4.85
C ARG A 63 21.35 -9.91 -5.14
N PRO A 64 21.30 -9.15 -6.25
CA PRO A 64 22.37 -8.21 -6.61
C PRO A 64 22.49 -7.05 -5.60
N VAL A 65 21.41 -6.71 -4.89
CA VAL A 65 21.38 -5.69 -3.83
C VAL A 65 20.65 -6.26 -2.62
N PRO A 66 21.29 -6.30 -1.44
CA PRO A 66 20.61 -6.76 -0.22
C PRO A 66 19.52 -5.78 0.20
N PRO A 67 18.45 -6.26 0.84
CA PRO A 67 17.45 -5.36 1.43
C PRO A 67 18.03 -4.61 2.63
N ASP A 68 17.52 -3.41 2.89
CA ASP A 68 17.89 -2.59 4.06
C ASP A 68 17.33 -3.20 5.35
N PHE A 69 16.16 -3.86 5.26
CA PHE A 69 15.51 -4.58 6.36
C PHE A 69 14.56 -5.66 5.84
N VAL A 70 14.05 -6.48 6.76
CA VAL A 70 13.01 -7.49 6.51
C VAL A 70 11.76 -7.12 7.30
N MET A 71 10.60 -7.23 6.68
CA MET A 71 9.27 -7.08 7.26
C MET A 71 8.65 -8.46 7.46
N GLU A 72 8.32 -8.79 8.69
CA GLU A 72 7.36 -9.85 8.98
C GLU A 72 5.98 -9.22 9.17
N PHE A 73 4.94 -9.86 8.64
CA PHE A 73 3.57 -9.38 8.73
C PHE A 73 2.64 -10.49 9.19
N TYR A 74 1.77 -10.17 10.14
CA TYR A 74 0.80 -11.08 10.73
C TYR A 74 -0.57 -10.42 10.83
N ASN A 75 -1.60 -11.16 10.40
CA ASN A 75 -2.99 -10.81 10.64
C ASN A 75 -3.36 -10.99 12.13
N PRO A 76 -4.48 -10.43 12.62
CA PRO A 76 -4.88 -10.57 14.02
C PRO A 76 -5.13 -12.02 14.48
N ASP A 77 -5.41 -12.93 13.56
CA ASP A 77 -5.55 -14.37 13.85
C ASP A 77 -4.21 -15.12 13.94
N GLY A 78 -3.09 -14.41 13.71
CA GLY A 78 -1.75 -14.96 13.70
C GLY A 78 -1.34 -15.58 12.37
N SER A 79 -2.20 -15.62 11.38
CA SER A 79 -1.79 -16.04 10.03
C SER A 79 -0.80 -15.04 9.43
N GLY A 80 0.25 -15.57 8.78
CA GLY A 80 1.13 -14.77 7.95
C GLY A 80 0.39 -14.27 6.71
N GLY A 81 0.71 -13.10 6.25
CA GLY A 81 0.02 -12.50 5.14
C GLY A 81 0.96 -11.94 4.07
N MET A 82 0.38 -11.57 2.95
CA MET A 82 1.03 -10.73 1.96
C MET A 82 1.22 -9.32 2.52
N MET A 83 2.26 -8.61 2.07
CA MET A 83 2.44 -7.21 2.41
C MET A 83 1.22 -6.41 1.94
N CYS A 84 0.61 -5.69 2.86
CA CYS A 84 -0.45 -4.74 2.52
C CYS A 84 0.16 -3.36 2.27
N GLY A 85 -0.33 -2.63 1.26
CA GLY A 85 0.23 -1.33 0.88
C GLY A 85 0.26 -0.31 2.02
N ASN A 86 -0.71 -0.36 2.94
CA ASN A 86 -0.75 0.50 4.13
C ASN A 86 0.36 0.09 5.12
N GLY A 87 0.53 -1.21 5.36
CA GLY A 87 1.61 -1.75 6.20
C GLY A 87 2.99 -1.49 5.61
N GLY A 88 3.14 -1.61 4.29
CA GLY A 88 4.40 -1.30 3.59
C GLY A 88 4.86 0.14 3.80
N ARG A 89 3.95 1.11 3.77
CA ARG A 89 4.28 2.51 4.09
C ARG A 89 4.66 2.68 5.57
N CYS A 90 3.91 2.06 6.47
CA CYS A 90 4.17 2.13 7.92
C CYS A 90 5.53 1.53 8.30
N ILE A 91 5.92 0.40 7.72
CA ILE A 91 7.20 -0.25 8.06
C ILE A 91 8.40 0.56 7.55
N VAL A 92 8.26 1.25 6.40
CA VAL A 92 9.30 2.15 5.87
C VAL A 92 9.43 3.39 6.76
N ALA A 93 8.32 3.99 7.19
CA ALA A 93 8.32 5.07 8.15
C ALA A 93 8.96 4.66 9.50
N PHE A 94 8.68 3.43 9.95
CA PHE A 94 9.31 2.88 11.15
C PHE A 94 10.82 2.65 10.96
N ALA A 95 11.26 2.16 9.79
CA ALA A 95 12.68 2.02 9.48
C ALA A 95 13.42 3.38 9.58
N ASP A 96 12.84 4.43 9.02
CA ASP A 96 13.37 5.80 9.14
C ASP A 96 13.38 6.30 10.60
N TYR A 97 12.30 6.04 11.34
CA TYR A 97 12.21 6.38 12.76
C TYR A 97 13.32 5.71 13.58
N LEU A 98 13.68 4.47 13.25
CA LEU A 98 14.77 3.73 13.87
C LEU A 98 16.16 4.14 13.39
N GLY A 99 16.27 5.12 12.47
CA GLY A 99 17.52 5.60 11.90
C GLY A 99 18.16 4.63 10.90
N ILE A 100 17.39 3.71 10.31
CA ILE A 100 17.86 2.90 9.19
C ILE A 100 17.86 3.80 7.95
N LEU A 101 19.03 3.94 7.33
CA LEU A 101 19.18 4.70 6.09
C LEU A 101 19.18 3.73 4.90
N PRO A 102 18.52 4.06 3.79
CA PRO A 102 18.59 3.26 2.59
C PRO A 102 20.01 3.27 2.02
N ALA A 103 20.45 2.15 1.46
CA ALA A 103 21.81 1.95 0.98
C ALA A 103 22.23 2.96 -0.10
N ASP A 104 21.30 3.42 -0.94
CA ASP A 104 21.52 4.46 -1.96
C ASP A 104 21.20 5.89 -1.48
N GLY A 105 20.88 6.06 -0.20
CA GLY A 105 20.52 7.35 0.41
C GLY A 105 19.11 7.83 0.08
N ARG A 106 18.31 7.07 -0.71
CA ARG A 106 17.00 7.50 -1.20
C ARG A 106 15.93 6.41 -1.12
N THR A 107 16.26 5.21 -1.60
CA THR A 107 15.29 4.16 -1.90
C THR A 107 15.43 3.02 -0.91
N TYR A 108 14.46 2.88 -0.02
CA TYR A 108 14.35 1.71 0.85
C TYR A 108 14.01 0.47 0.05
N ARG A 109 14.82 -0.57 0.23
CA ARG A 109 14.58 -1.91 -0.30
C ARG A 109 14.30 -2.83 0.87
N PHE A 110 13.17 -3.50 0.87
CA PHE A 110 12.85 -4.41 1.96
C PHE A 110 12.25 -5.71 1.44
N LEU A 111 12.47 -6.77 2.21
CA LEU A 111 11.87 -8.07 1.97
C LEU A 111 10.64 -8.21 2.86
N ALA A 112 9.51 -8.56 2.26
CA ALA A 112 8.28 -8.92 2.94
C ALA A 112 7.89 -10.39 2.61
N PRO A 113 6.86 -10.95 3.25
CA PRO A 113 6.48 -12.35 3.00
C PRO A 113 6.18 -12.70 1.55
N ASP A 114 5.72 -11.74 0.76
CA ASP A 114 5.38 -11.87 -0.67
C ASP A 114 6.52 -11.45 -1.62
N GLY A 115 7.67 -11.03 -1.11
CA GLY A 115 8.84 -10.74 -1.95
C GLY A 115 9.53 -9.42 -1.68
N ASP A 116 10.24 -8.93 -2.69
CA ASP A 116 11.01 -7.69 -2.63
C ASP A 116 10.12 -6.47 -2.90
N HIS A 117 10.31 -5.44 -2.07
CA HIS A 117 9.58 -4.19 -2.18
C HIS A 117 10.53 -2.99 -2.19
N ILE A 118 10.06 -1.91 -2.79
CA ILE A 118 10.80 -0.65 -2.94
C ILE A 118 9.88 0.50 -2.50
N ALA A 119 10.42 1.40 -1.68
CA ALA A 119 9.71 2.59 -1.28
C ALA A 119 10.65 3.79 -1.10
N GLU A 120 10.09 4.99 -1.15
CA GLU A 120 10.79 6.25 -0.91
C GLU A 120 9.99 7.09 0.10
N ILE A 121 10.68 7.78 0.98
CA ILE A 121 10.08 8.82 1.81
C ILE A 121 10.16 10.12 1.04
N LEU A 122 9.02 10.71 0.73
CA LEU A 122 8.92 11.97 -0.01
C LEU A 122 8.98 13.17 0.92
N SER A 123 8.37 13.07 2.10
CA SER A 123 8.42 14.09 3.14
C SER A 123 8.30 13.48 4.52
N LYS A 124 8.80 14.21 5.50
CA LYS A 124 8.66 13.92 6.92
C LYS A 124 8.29 15.19 7.64
N GLU A 125 7.10 15.24 8.19
CA GLU A 125 6.61 16.35 8.97
C GLU A 125 6.68 15.99 10.45
N HIS A 126 7.47 16.75 11.19
CA HIS A 126 7.80 16.43 12.57
C HIS A 126 8.41 15.02 12.71
N SER A 127 8.41 14.45 13.89
CA SER A 127 8.97 13.10 14.13
C SER A 127 7.96 11.95 13.98
N ALA A 128 6.75 12.24 13.52
CA ALA A 128 5.62 11.31 13.59
C ALA A 128 4.82 11.12 12.31
N HIS A 129 5.02 11.95 11.29
CA HIS A 129 4.25 11.89 10.03
C HIS A 129 5.18 11.79 8.83
N TRP A 130 4.93 10.81 7.97
CA TRP A 130 5.67 10.57 6.73
C TRP A 130 4.72 10.51 5.54
N THR A 131 5.17 11.02 4.40
CA THR A 131 4.58 10.70 3.10
C THR A 131 5.48 9.68 2.42
N VAL A 132 4.97 8.49 2.19
CA VAL A 132 5.73 7.37 1.63
C VAL A 132 5.18 6.99 0.28
N ARG A 133 6.05 6.88 -0.72
CA ARG A 133 5.78 6.35 -2.05
C ARG A 133 6.24 4.90 -2.13
N LEU A 134 5.30 3.97 -2.30
CA LEU A 134 5.52 2.54 -2.37
C LEU A 134 5.37 2.06 -3.80
N LYS A 135 6.35 1.31 -4.31
CA LYS A 135 6.26 0.63 -5.61
C LYS A 135 5.24 -0.50 -5.51
N MET A 136 4.26 -0.44 -6.40
CA MET A 136 3.29 -1.52 -6.60
C MET A 136 3.74 -2.41 -7.76
N ILE A 137 3.10 -3.54 -7.96
CA ILE A 137 3.35 -4.38 -9.14
C ILE A 137 2.96 -3.63 -10.42
N ASP A 138 3.67 -3.89 -11.50
CA ASP A 138 3.25 -3.45 -12.83
C ASP A 138 2.03 -4.28 -13.26
N VAL A 139 1.09 -3.64 -13.97
CA VAL A 139 -0.19 -4.27 -14.30
C VAL A 139 -0.29 -4.49 -15.81
N HIS A 140 -0.76 -5.67 -16.19
CA HIS A 140 -0.96 -6.07 -17.57
C HIS A 140 -2.41 -6.51 -17.78
N GLY A 141 -3.11 -5.78 -18.63
CA GLY A 141 -4.48 -6.08 -19.00
C GLY A 141 -5.54 -5.58 -18.00
N ILE A 142 -6.52 -4.91 -18.56
CA ILE A 142 -7.76 -4.54 -17.87
C ILE A 142 -8.92 -5.06 -18.71
N THR A 143 -9.78 -5.88 -18.12
CA THR A 143 -10.91 -6.48 -18.82
C THR A 143 -12.18 -5.68 -18.53
N PRO A 144 -12.76 -4.98 -19.53
CA PRO A 144 -14.10 -4.42 -19.40
C PRO A 144 -15.14 -5.52 -19.25
N MET A 145 -15.92 -5.49 -18.19
CA MET A 145 -16.99 -6.47 -17.97
C MET A 145 -18.04 -5.92 -16.99
N LYS A 146 -19.28 -6.37 -17.12
CA LYS A 146 -20.37 -6.06 -16.18
C LYS A 146 -20.56 -4.57 -15.89
N GLY A 147 -20.28 -3.72 -16.87
CA GLY A 147 -20.37 -2.25 -16.72
C GLY A 147 -19.28 -1.65 -15.84
N GLY A 148 -18.16 -2.33 -15.68
CA GLY A 148 -16.97 -1.91 -14.98
C GLY A 148 -15.71 -2.51 -15.56
N TYR A 149 -14.65 -2.56 -14.76
CA TYR A 149 -13.32 -3.01 -15.16
C TYR A 149 -12.78 -4.03 -14.16
N PHE A 150 -12.24 -5.13 -14.66
CA PHE A 150 -11.61 -6.16 -13.85
C PHE A 150 -10.11 -6.20 -14.13
N LEU A 151 -9.29 -6.20 -13.07
CA LEU A 151 -7.83 -6.22 -13.15
C LEU A 151 -7.21 -6.81 -11.87
N ASN A 152 -5.90 -7.08 -11.95
CA ASN A 152 -5.14 -7.58 -10.81
C ASN A 152 -3.98 -6.61 -10.50
N THR A 153 -3.97 -6.05 -9.29
CA THR A 153 -2.94 -5.14 -8.77
C THR A 153 -2.15 -5.73 -7.59
N GLY A 154 -1.98 -7.06 -7.58
CA GLY A 154 -1.50 -7.89 -6.47
C GLY A 154 -2.64 -8.72 -5.88
N THR A 155 -3.84 -8.16 -5.86
CA THR A 155 -5.10 -8.87 -5.63
C THR A 155 -6.10 -8.50 -6.73
N ARG A 156 -7.15 -9.33 -6.89
CA ARG A 156 -8.16 -9.16 -7.94
C ARG A 156 -9.16 -8.09 -7.55
N HIS A 157 -9.42 -7.15 -8.45
CA HIS A 157 -10.34 -6.03 -8.25
C HIS A 157 -11.33 -5.91 -9.39
N PHE A 158 -12.59 -5.74 -9.05
CA PHE A 158 -13.61 -5.21 -9.93
C PHE A 158 -13.88 -3.76 -9.56
N VAL A 159 -13.75 -2.87 -10.52
CA VAL A 159 -13.94 -1.42 -10.37
C VAL A 159 -15.18 -0.99 -11.13
N LYS A 160 -16.13 -0.36 -10.45
CA LYS A 160 -17.36 0.16 -11.02
C LYS A 160 -17.48 1.66 -10.75
N PHE A 161 -17.55 2.45 -11.82
CA PHE A 161 -17.83 3.88 -11.70
C PHE A 161 -19.30 4.09 -11.41
N THR A 162 -19.60 5.02 -10.49
CA THR A 162 -20.95 5.33 -10.03
C THR A 162 -21.06 6.79 -9.61
N THR A 163 -22.26 7.26 -9.31
CA THR A 163 -22.52 8.54 -8.68
C THR A 163 -23.08 8.31 -7.29
N GLY A 164 -22.85 9.28 -6.38
CA GLY A 164 -23.37 9.19 -5.01
C GLY A 164 -22.73 8.08 -4.18
N VAL A 165 -21.42 7.86 -4.35
CA VAL A 165 -20.68 6.76 -3.69
C VAL A 165 -20.85 6.75 -2.17
N ASP A 166 -20.99 7.92 -1.53
CA ASP A 166 -21.14 8.03 -0.07
C ASP A 166 -22.44 7.40 0.45
N GLY A 167 -23.48 7.38 -0.38
CA GLY A 167 -24.80 6.85 -0.03
C GLY A 167 -25.01 5.37 -0.32
N LEU A 168 -24.01 4.67 -0.87
CA LEU A 168 -24.14 3.24 -1.18
C LEU A 168 -24.26 2.38 0.08
N ASP A 169 -25.15 1.40 0.03
CA ASP A 169 -25.15 0.28 0.96
C ASP A 169 -24.18 -0.78 0.47
N MET A 170 -22.96 -0.79 1.04
CA MET A 170 -21.90 -1.68 0.58
C MET A 170 -22.25 -3.17 0.73
N GLU A 171 -23.06 -3.55 1.70
CA GLU A 171 -23.54 -4.93 1.81
C GLU A 171 -24.50 -5.29 0.67
N ALA A 172 -25.46 -4.43 0.40
CA ALA A 172 -26.44 -4.69 -0.66
C ALA A 172 -25.85 -4.53 -2.06
N ASP A 173 -24.99 -3.53 -2.27
CA ASP A 173 -24.49 -3.14 -3.60
C ASP A 173 -23.24 -3.94 -4.03
N ALA A 174 -22.32 -4.22 -3.11
CA ALA A 174 -21.04 -4.87 -3.44
C ALA A 174 -21.10 -6.40 -3.32
N LYS A 175 -21.83 -6.94 -2.36
CA LYS A 175 -21.86 -8.37 -2.07
C LYS A 175 -22.33 -9.24 -3.25
N PRO A 176 -23.35 -8.84 -4.04
CA PRO A 176 -23.70 -9.58 -5.25
C PRO A 176 -22.59 -9.65 -6.29
N LEU A 177 -21.80 -8.57 -6.43
CA LEU A 177 -20.64 -8.51 -7.33
C LEU A 177 -19.48 -9.34 -6.78
N ARG A 178 -19.23 -9.27 -5.47
CA ARG A 178 -18.21 -10.07 -4.78
C ARG A 178 -18.38 -11.57 -5.02
N TRP A 179 -19.61 -12.04 -5.05
CA TRP A 179 -19.97 -13.45 -5.20
C TRP A 179 -20.44 -13.83 -6.61
N ASP A 180 -20.33 -12.91 -7.57
CA ASP A 180 -20.73 -13.18 -8.95
C ASP A 180 -19.93 -14.35 -9.55
N PRO A 181 -20.61 -15.31 -10.21
CA PRO A 181 -19.95 -16.46 -10.83
C PRO A 181 -18.82 -16.12 -11.80
N ALA A 182 -18.88 -14.94 -12.44
CA ALA A 182 -17.82 -14.49 -13.36
C ALA A 182 -16.45 -14.28 -12.68
N PHE A 183 -16.42 -14.12 -11.37
CA PHE A 183 -15.18 -13.93 -10.61
C PHE A 183 -14.75 -15.19 -9.85
N GLN A 184 -15.53 -16.26 -9.87
CA GLN A 184 -15.24 -17.50 -9.15
C GLN A 184 -14.24 -18.39 -9.92
N PRO A 185 -13.49 -19.29 -9.23
CA PRO A 185 -13.56 -19.58 -7.78
C PRO A 185 -12.77 -18.57 -6.91
N GLU A 186 -11.82 -17.78 -7.44
CA GLU A 186 -10.91 -16.96 -6.66
C GLU A 186 -11.59 -15.71 -6.08
N GLY A 187 -12.72 -15.29 -6.64
CA GLY A 187 -13.45 -14.09 -6.23
C GLY A 187 -12.72 -12.78 -6.56
N THR A 188 -13.29 -11.66 -6.11
CA THR A 188 -12.75 -10.32 -6.36
C THR A 188 -13.06 -9.38 -5.21
N ASN A 189 -12.22 -8.36 -5.00
CA ASN A 189 -12.59 -7.16 -4.25
C ASN A 189 -13.48 -6.29 -5.16
N VAL A 190 -14.41 -5.53 -4.58
CA VAL A 190 -15.30 -4.63 -5.32
C VAL A 190 -15.04 -3.20 -4.92
N ASN A 191 -14.76 -2.36 -5.91
CA ASN A 191 -14.48 -0.94 -5.70
C ASN A 191 -15.54 -0.12 -6.42
N PHE A 192 -16.27 0.71 -5.68
CA PHE A 192 -17.12 1.74 -6.26
C PHE A 192 -16.36 3.05 -6.29
N VAL A 193 -16.40 3.73 -7.45
CA VAL A 193 -15.61 4.92 -7.71
C VAL A 193 -16.50 6.02 -8.24
N GLU A 194 -16.51 7.16 -7.56
CA GLU A 194 -17.13 8.39 -8.04
C GLU A 194 -16.05 9.37 -8.49
N VAL A 195 -16.23 9.93 -9.69
CA VAL A 195 -15.35 10.98 -10.21
C VAL A 195 -15.90 12.33 -9.75
N ARG A 196 -15.11 13.06 -8.98
CA ARG A 196 -15.43 14.40 -8.50
C ARG A 196 -14.39 15.42 -8.97
N SER A 197 -14.65 16.70 -8.78
CA SER A 197 -13.73 17.78 -9.18
C SER A 197 -12.40 17.76 -8.44
N ASP A 198 -12.35 17.17 -7.25
CA ASP A 198 -11.18 17.07 -6.38
C ASP A 198 -10.40 15.75 -6.55
N GLY A 199 -10.96 14.76 -7.24
CA GLY A 199 -10.35 13.46 -7.48
C GLY A 199 -11.33 12.30 -7.55
N LEU A 200 -10.84 11.10 -7.33
CA LEU A 200 -11.63 9.88 -7.30
C LEU A 200 -11.99 9.54 -5.84
N HIS A 201 -13.28 9.38 -5.56
CA HIS A 201 -13.75 8.92 -4.26
C HIS A 201 -14.05 7.44 -4.33
N VAL A 202 -13.39 6.64 -3.47
CA VAL A 202 -13.38 5.17 -3.58
C VAL A 202 -13.88 4.54 -2.29
N ARG A 203 -14.82 3.59 -2.44
CA ARG A 203 -15.24 2.68 -1.38
C ARG A 203 -14.97 1.25 -1.82
N THR A 204 -14.40 0.44 -0.94
CA THR A 204 -13.97 -0.93 -1.24
C THR A 204 -14.63 -1.93 -0.30
N PHE A 205 -15.24 -2.96 -0.90
CA PHE A 205 -15.66 -4.18 -0.21
C PHE A 205 -14.59 -5.24 -0.45
N GLU A 206 -13.94 -5.69 0.62
CA GLU A 206 -12.78 -6.57 0.51
C GLU A 206 -13.12 -8.05 0.67
N LYS A 207 -12.57 -8.83 -0.25
CA LYS A 207 -12.53 -10.30 -0.17
C LYS A 207 -11.67 -10.75 1.01
N GLY A 208 -12.22 -11.64 1.83
CA GLY A 208 -11.55 -12.15 3.02
C GLY A 208 -11.92 -11.39 4.29
N VAL A 209 -12.17 -10.09 4.20
CA VAL A 209 -12.84 -9.31 5.24
C VAL A 209 -14.35 -9.51 5.14
N GLU A 210 -14.85 -9.68 3.91
CA GLU A 210 -16.26 -9.80 3.55
C GLU A 210 -17.10 -8.61 4.04
N GLY A 211 -16.51 -7.42 3.93
CA GLY A 211 -17.09 -6.17 4.35
C GLY A 211 -16.37 -4.96 3.76
N GLU A 212 -16.92 -3.77 4.01
CA GLU A 212 -16.26 -2.51 3.64
C GLU A 212 -15.04 -2.24 4.54
N THR A 213 -13.93 -1.85 3.92
CA THR A 213 -12.72 -1.42 4.62
C THR A 213 -12.50 0.09 4.51
N LEU A 214 -11.77 0.66 5.47
CA LEU A 214 -11.48 2.09 5.51
C LEU A 214 -10.56 2.56 4.37
N ALA A 215 -9.64 1.68 3.93
CA ALA A 215 -8.81 1.89 2.76
C ALA A 215 -8.20 0.58 2.27
N CYS A 216 -8.17 0.39 0.96
CA CYS A 216 -7.52 -0.73 0.28
C CYS A 216 -6.51 -0.19 -0.74
N GLY A 217 -5.21 -0.33 -0.47
CA GLY A 217 -4.15 0.24 -1.31
C GLY A 217 -4.15 -0.32 -2.74
N THR A 218 -4.35 -1.63 -2.89
CA THR A 218 -4.48 -2.29 -4.21
C THR A 218 -5.77 -1.89 -4.91
N GLY A 219 -6.86 -1.65 -4.16
CA GLY A 219 -8.14 -1.16 -4.68
C GLY A 219 -8.06 0.27 -5.21
N LEU A 220 -7.36 1.16 -4.49
CA LEU A 220 -7.09 2.51 -4.96
C LEU A 220 -6.22 2.48 -6.24
N THR A 221 -5.20 1.62 -6.27
CA THR A 221 -4.37 1.41 -7.47
C THR A 221 -5.24 0.93 -8.63
N ALA A 222 -6.06 -0.10 -8.43
CA ALA A 222 -6.97 -0.60 -9.46
C ALA A 222 -7.94 0.48 -9.97
N SER A 223 -8.46 1.31 -9.08
CA SER A 223 -9.38 2.41 -9.40
C SER A 223 -8.72 3.47 -10.29
N ALA A 224 -7.47 3.84 -10.02
CA ALA A 224 -6.70 4.79 -10.83
C ALA A 224 -6.41 4.24 -12.25
N LEU A 225 -5.99 2.96 -12.34
CA LEU A 225 -5.71 2.32 -13.63
C LEU A 225 -7.00 2.18 -14.46
N ALA A 226 -8.11 1.79 -13.83
CA ALA A 226 -9.41 1.72 -14.47
C ALA A 226 -9.90 3.10 -14.94
N ALA A 227 -9.65 4.17 -14.17
CA ALA A 227 -9.97 5.54 -14.57
C ALA A 227 -9.20 5.97 -15.83
N CYS A 228 -7.91 5.66 -15.90
CA CYS A 228 -7.10 5.89 -17.08
C CYS A 228 -7.66 5.11 -18.30
N LYS A 229 -7.99 3.83 -18.12
CA LYS A 229 -8.59 3.01 -19.19
C LYS A 229 -9.94 3.55 -19.65
N ALA A 230 -10.73 4.11 -18.74
CA ALA A 230 -12.02 4.74 -19.05
C ALA A 230 -11.88 6.12 -19.74
N GLY A 231 -10.67 6.63 -19.90
CA GLY A 231 -10.43 7.97 -20.47
C GLY A 231 -10.77 9.12 -19.49
N ILE A 232 -10.89 8.83 -18.20
CA ILE A 232 -11.10 9.86 -17.17
C ILE A 232 -9.80 10.64 -17.03
N PRO A 233 -9.82 12.00 -17.15
CA PRO A 233 -8.61 12.79 -17.06
C PRO A 233 -7.87 12.56 -15.73
N CYS A 234 -6.55 12.46 -15.79
CA CYS A 234 -5.71 12.47 -14.59
C CYS A 234 -5.75 13.86 -13.93
N SER A 235 -5.43 13.90 -12.64
CA SER A 235 -5.42 15.15 -11.88
C SER A 235 -4.49 16.17 -12.54
N SER A 236 -5.03 17.27 -13.01
CA SER A 236 -4.24 18.39 -13.53
C SER A 236 -3.55 19.07 -12.35
N GLY A 237 -2.23 19.17 -12.38
CA GLY A 237 -1.45 19.85 -11.34
C GLY A 237 -0.77 18.94 -10.33
N ALA A 238 -0.51 17.70 -10.67
CA ALA A 238 0.45 16.91 -9.91
C ALA A 238 1.82 17.61 -10.04
N GLU A 239 2.22 18.29 -8.96
CA GLU A 239 3.61 18.69 -8.77
C GLU A 239 4.49 17.47 -9.06
N GLN A 240 5.47 17.67 -9.94
CA GLN A 240 6.52 16.66 -10.14
C GLN A 240 7.05 16.29 -8.74
N PRO A 241 7.35 15.03 -8.49
CA PRO A 241 7.95 14.64 -7.21
C PRO A 241 9.16 15.55 -6.99
N MET A 242 9.11 16.41 -5.98
CA MET A 242 10.24 17.25 -5.57
C MET A 242 11.41 16.33 -5.28
N GLY A 243 12.45 16.38 -6.13
CA GLY A 243 13.64 15.54 -6.00
C GLY A 243 14.22 15.03 -7.30
N SER A 244 14.12 15.76 -8.42
CA SER A 244 14.96 15.52 -9.58
C SER A 244 16.34 16.17 -9.34
N GLY A 245 17.21 15.45 -8.64
CA GLY A 245 18.65 15.65 -8.76
C GLY A 245 19.05 15.45 -10.23
N GLU A 246 19.94 16.29 -10.69
CA GLU A 246 20.42 16.49 -12.06
C GLU A 246 20.41 15.26 -12.97
N SER A 247 19.67 15.40 -14.05
CA SER A 247 19.66 14.46 -15.17
C SER A 247 20.91 14.64 -16.02
N GLY A 248 21.67 13.56 -16.19
CA GLY A 248 22.63 13.44 -17.28
C GLY A 248 21.96 13.59 -18.65
N PRO A 249 22.72 13.74 -19.76
CA PRO A 249 22.19 14.10 -21.07
C PRO A 249 21.14 13.07 -21.55
N ARG A 250 19.90 13.54 -21.76
CA ARG A 250 18.81 12.75 -22.32
C ARG A 250 19.03 12.59 -23.83
N ASN A 251 19.06 11.36 -24.30
CA ASN A 251 18.98 11.09 -25.72
C ASN A 251 17.61 11.50 -26.26
N ALA A 252 17.59 12.26 -27.35
CA ALA A 252 16.44 12.97 -27.92
C ALA A 252 15.38 12.07 -28.62
N GLU A 253 15.40 10.75 -28.43
CA GLU A 253 14.48 9.81 -29.10
C GLU A 253 13.46 9.14 -28.20
N ASP A 254 13.47 9.39 -26.88
CA ASP A 254 12.46 8.87 -25.97
C ASP A 254 11.25 9.83 -25.96
N LYS A 255 10.23 9.50 -26.77
CA LYS A 255 8.91 10.14 -26.70
C LYS A 255 8.40 9.90 -25.28
N THR A 256 8.61 10.84 -24.40
CA THR A 256 8.20 10.82 -22.99
C THR A 256 6.71 10.54 -22.89
N VAL A 257 6.35 9.28 -22.69
CA VAL A 257 5.01 8.92 -22.23
C VAL A 257 4.86 9.58 -20.86
N SER A 258 4.02 10.62 -20.79
CA SER A 258 3.81 11.38 -19.59
C SER A 258 3.25 10.47 -18.49
N GLN A 259 3.79 10.59 -17.29
CA GLN A 259 3.28 9.88 -16.14
C GLN A 259 1.86 10.33 -15.82
N ALA A 260 0.92 9.41 -15.69
CA ALA A 260 -0.43 9.69 -15.23
C ALA A 260 -0.47 9.71 -13.71
N VAL A 261 -1.19 10.66 -13.15
CA VAL A 261 -1.34 10.81 -11.69
C VAL A 261 -2.81 10.98 -11.34
N TYR A 262 -3.29 10.18 -10.41
CA TYR A 262 -4.63 10.26 -9.87
C TYR A 262 -4.59 10.50 -8.37
N ARG A 263 -5.43 11.41 -7.87
CA ARG A 263 -5.71 11.58 -6.45
C ARG A 263 -6.96 10.80 -6.09
N LEU A 264 -6.88 10.04 -5.02
CA LEU A 264 -7.98 9.19 -4.59
C LEU A 264 -8.25 9.39 -3.10
N GLN A 265 -9.51 9.58 -2.75
CA GLN A 265 -9.96 9.60 -1.36
C GLN A 265 -10.51 8.23 -0.99
N CYS A 266 -10.01 7.65 0.11
CA CYS A 266 -10.55 6.42 0.68
C CYS A 266 -11.71 6.69 1.66
N ARG A 267 -12.39 5.65 2.12
CA ARG A 267 -13.53 5.75 3.05
C ARG A 267 -13.22 6.51 4.33
N ARG A 268 -12.02 6.38 4.87
CA ARG A 268 -11.57 7.12 6.06
C ARG A 268 -11.48 8.63 5.82
N GLY A 269 -11.38 9.07 4.57
CA GLY A 269 -11.20 10.47 4.18
C GLY A 269 -9.76 10.85 3.83
N ASP A 270 -8.79 9.95 4.03
CA ASP A 270 -7.41 10.19 3.64
C ASP A 270 -7.28 10.27 2.11
N TRP A 271 -6.40 11.16 1.68
CA TRP A 271 -6.02 11.29 0.29
C TRP A 271 -4.73 10.52 -0.01
N LEU A 272 -4.78 9.71 -1.05
CA LEU A 272 -3.62 9.02 -1.59
C LEU A 272 -3.43 9.42 -3.06
N GLN A 273 -2.25 9.12 -3.58
CA GLN A 273 -1.93 9.31 -4.99
C GLN A 273 -1.49 7.99 -5.60
N VAL A 274 -1.96 7.72 -6.81
CA VAL A 274 -1.44 6.64 -7.65
C VAL A 274 -0.84 7.26 -8.89
N CYS A 275 0.43 6.97 -9.15
CA CYS A 275 1.10 7.39 -10.36
C CYS A 275 1.65 6.18 -11.12
N PHE A 276 1.66 6.27 -12.45
CA PHE A 276 2.12 5.18 -13.33
C PHE A 276 2.41 5.69 -14.74
N ARG A 277 3.09 4.88 -15.53
CA ARG A 277 3.25 5.09 -16.98
C ARG A 277 2.29 4.19 -17.75
N PRO A 278 1.28 4.75 -18.43
CA PRO A 278 0.44 3.98 -19.34
C PRO A 278 1.23 3.59 -20.58
N GLY A 279 1.09 2.37 -21.02
CA GLY A 279 1.67 1.82 -22.25
C GLY A 279 0.61 1.23 -23.17
N PRO A 280 1.01 0.66 -24.31
CA PRO A 280 0.09 -0.02 -25.21
C PRO A 280 -0.48 -1.30 -24.55
N ASP A 281 -1.61 -1.77 -25.10
CA ASP A 281 -2.24 -3.03 -24.70
C ASP A 281 -2.56 -3.13 -23.20
N ASP A 282 -3.04 -2.04 -22.61
CA ASP A 282 -3.37 -1.96 -21.17
C ASP A 282 -2.21 -2.37 -20.25
N ARG A 283 -1.00 -2.01 -20.62
CA ARG A 283 0.18 -2.15 -19.79
C ARG A 283 0.39 -0.90 -18.98
N PHE A 284 0.61 -1.08 -17.68
CA PHE A 284 0.90 0.00 -16.75
C PHE A 284 2.17 -0.34 -15.99
N SER A 285 3.20 0.47 -16.17
CA SER A 285 4.50 0.30 -15.54
C SER A 285 4.81 1.44 -14.59
N GLU A 286 5.83 1.26 -13.77
CA GLU A 286 6.22 2.24 -12.75
C GLU A 286 5.02 2.68 -11.90
N VAL A 287 4.23 1.70 -11.46
CA VAL A 287 3.05 1.94 -10.64
C VAL A 287 3.49 2.19 -9.21
N TYR A 288 3.11 3.34 -8.65
CA TYR A 288 3.40 3.73 -7.28
C TYR A 288 2.14 4.21 -6.58
N LEU A 289 2.03 3.82 -5.31
CA LEU A 289 1.03 4.31 -4.37
C LEU A 289 1.71 5.21 -3.35
N THR A 290 1.31 6.48 -3.29
CA THR A 290 1.79 7.47 -2.32
C THR A 290 0.71 7.76 -1.30
N GLY A 291 1.08 7.75 -0.03
CA GLY A 291 0.15 8.07 1.04
C GLY A 291 0.84 8.26 2.39
N PRO A 292 0.06 8.61 3.41
CA PRO A 292 0.58 8.87 4.74
C PRO A 292 1.01 7.59 5.45
N ALA A 293 1.94 7.75 6.39
CA ALA A 293 2.22 6.84 7.48
C ALA A 293 2.48 7.66 8.74
N GLU A 294 1.88 7.29 9.85
CA GLU A 294 1.89 8.07 11.09
C GLU A 294 2.27 7.20 12.29
N LEU A 295 3.17 7.70 13.13
CA LEU A 295 3.43 7.13 14.46
C LEU A 295 2.38 7.66 15.44
N VAL A 296 1.44 6.80 15.83
CA VAL A 296 0.30 7.16 16.68
C VAL A 296 0.66 7.07 18.17
N ALA A 297 1.40 6.04 18.56
CA ALA A 297 1.76 5.83 19.96
C ALA A 297 3.06 5.03 20.12
N VAL A 298 3.72 5.24 21.25
CA VAL A 298 4.87 4.45 21.71
C VAL A 298 4.59 4.01 23.14
N ASN A 299 4.49 2.72 23.38
CA ASN A 299 4.15 2.13 24.67
C ASN A 299 5.28 1.22 25.19
N PRO A 300 5.43 1.00 26.47
CA PRO A 300 6.30 -0.05 27.00
C PRO A 300 5.78 -1.42 26.57
N LEU A 301 6.71 -2.36 26.40
CA LEU A 301 6.41 -3.75 26.03
C LEU A 301 6.01 -4.56 27.25
#